data_4bf8ed19dd07d1e2d6c983d8676ad299
#
_entry.id   4bf8ed19dd07d1e2d6c983d8676ad299
#
_cell.length_a   1.000
_cell.length_b   1.000
_cell.length_c   1.000
_cell.angle_alpha   90.00
_cell.angle_beta   90.00
_cell.angle_gamma   90.00
#
_symmetry.space_group_name_H-M   'P 1'
#
loop_
_entity.id
_entity.type
_entity.pdbx_description
1 polymer ?
#
loop_
_entity_poly.entity_id
_entity_poly.type
_entity_poly.pdbx_seq_one_letter_code
_entity_poly.pdbx_strand_id
1 'polypeptide(L)'
;NPLHSDPDVAKKAGFDKPILHGLATYGNACRGILARYCGHDASRLKSIRARLTSPVYPGETLVLECWRAGENEIAFRASVKERGVQVLANGRAMVA
;
A
#
# COMPACT_ATOMS: atom_id res chain seq x y z
N ASN A 1 -3.98 16.12 9.38
CA ASN A 1 -5.34 15.62 9.51
C ASN A 1 -5.49 14.82 10.80
N PRO A 2 -6.39 15.25 11.72
CA PRO A 2 -6.55 14.58 13.02
C PRO A 2 -7.05 13.14 12.94
N LEU A 3 -7.60 12.71 11.82
CA LEU A 3 -8.01 11.31 11.60
C LEU A 3 -6.83 10.34 11.78
N HIS A 4 -5.62 10.79 11.54
CA HIS A 4 -4.40 9.98 11.61
C HIS A 4 -3.67 10.12 12.95
N SER A 5 -4.14 10.96 13.86
CA SER A 5 -3.44 11.22 15.12
C SER A 5 -4.35 11.31 16.35
N ASP A 6 -5.62 11.63 16.17
CA ASP A 6 -6.56 11.85 17.28
C ASP A 6 -7.53 10.66 17.42
N PRO A 7 -7.46 9.89 18.54
CA PRO A 7 -8.34 8.73 18.73
C PRO A 7 -9.83 9.08 18.73
N ASP A 8 -10.20 10.25 19.24
CA ASP A 8 -11.61 10.65 19.30
C ASP A 8 -12.15 10.97 17.91
N VAL A 9 -11.35 11.65 17.08
CA VAL A 9 -11.72 11.93 15.70
C VAL A 9 -11.83 10.63 14.90
N ALA A 10 -10.91 9.70 15.08
CA ALA A 10 -10.95 8.40 14.41
C ALA A 10 -12.22 7.62 14.76
N LYS A 11 -12.59 7.58 16.04
CA LYS A 11 -13.82 6.90 16.49
C LYS A 11 -15.07 7.53 15.91
N LYS A 12 -15.14 8.86 15.84
CA LYS A 12 -16.27 9.57 15.22
C LYS A 12 -16.38 9.26 13.74
N ALA A 13 -15.27 9.00 13.06
CA ALA A 13 -15.23 8.63 11.66
C ALA A 13 -15.51 7.14 11.42
N GLY A 14 -15.71 6.34 12.48
CA GLY A 14 -16.04 4.93 12.39
C GLY A 14 -14.83 3.99 12.47
N PHE A 15 -13.68 4.48 12.91
CA PHE A 15 -12.48 3.67 13.09
C PHE A 15 -12.18 3.42 14.57
N ASP A 16 -11.62 2.25 14.88
CA ASP A 16 -11.29 1.88 16.26
C ASP A 16 -10.19 2.76 16.86
N LYS A 17 -9.29 3.28 16.02
CA LYS A 17 -8.15 4.11 16.40
C LYS A 17 -7.67 4.90 15.18
N PRO A 18 -6.73 5.84 15.35
CA PRO A 18 -6.18 6.56 14.21
C PRO A 18 -5.63 5.61 13.14
N ILE A 19 -5.90 5.95 11.89
CA ILE A 19 -5.48 5.14 10.74
C ILE A 19 -4.19 5.68 10.14
N LEU A 20 -3.45 4.82 9.47
CA LEU A 20 -2.28 5.20 8.70
C LEU A 20 -2.72 6.03 7.50
N HIS A 21 -1.92 7.01 7.08
CA HIS A 21 -2.17 7.73 5.84
C HIS A 21 -2.17 6.76 4.66
N GLY A 22 -3.14 6.90 3.76
CA GLY A 22 -3.20 6.09 2.55
C GLY A 22 -1.93 6.20 1.71
N LEU A 23 -1.35 7.40 1.67
CA LEU A 23 -0.08 7.64 0.97
C LEU A 23 1.08 6.84 1.59
N ALA A 24 1.08 6.64 2.90
CA ALA A 24 2.10 5.80 3.57
C ALA A 24 1.94 4.33 3.18
N THR A 25 0.72 3.82 3.13
CA THR A 25 0.43 2.46 2.66
C THR A 25 0.89 2.27 1.22
N TYR A 26 0.58 3.22 0.37
CA TYR A 26 0.98 3.26 -1.03
C TYR A 26 2.50 3.29 -1.18
N GLY A 27 3.18 4.13 -0.40
CA GLY A 27 4.64 4.24 -0.41
C GLY A 27 5.35 2.96 0.04
N ASN A 28 4.79 2.24 1.00
CA ASN A 28 5.33 0.95 1.42
C ASN A 28 5.23 -0.09 0.30
N ALA A 29 4.13 -0.12 -0.44
CA ALA A 29 3.99 -0.99 -1.61
C ALA A 29 4.99 -0.62 -2.70
N CYS A 30 5.16 0.66 -2.95
CA CYS A 30 6.15 1.18 -3.91
C CYS A 30 7.56 0.72 -3.54
N ARG A 31 7.93 0.84 -2.27
CA ARG A 31 9.22 0.38 -1.76
C ARG A 31 9.44 -1.12 -2.01
N GLY A 32 8.41 -1.93 -1.79
CA GLY A 32 8.47 -3.37 -2.04
C GLY A 32 8.71 -3.70 -3.51
N ILE A 33 8.05 -2.97 -4.41
CA ILE A 33 8.24 -3.14 -5.86
C ILE A 33 9.63 -2.71 -6.28
N LEU A 34 10.12 -1.59 -5.76
CA LEU A 34 11.48 -1.12 -6.03
C LEU A 34 12.52 -2.16 -5.62
N ALA A 35 12.36 -2.74 -4.43
CA ALA A 35 13.28 -3.77 -3.93
C ALA A 35 13.27 -5.02 -4.80
N ARG A 36 12.09 -5.45 -5.23
CA ARG A 36 11.93 -6.74 -5.93
C ARG A 36 12.23 -6.67 -7.43
N TYR A 37 11.88 -5.56 -8.08
CA TYR A 37 11.93 -5.47 -9.54
C TYR A 37 12.85 -4.40 -10.09
N CYS A 38 13.27 -3.46 -9.27
CA CYS A 38 14.03 -2.28 -9.73
C CYS A 38 15.42 -2.15 -9.10
N GLY A 39 15.85 -3.13 -8.28
CA GLY A 39 17.15 -3.07 -7.61
C GLY A 39 17.32 -1.83 -6.73
N HIS A 40 16.24 -1.36 -6.10
CA HIS A 40 16.18 -0.14 -5.31
C HIS A 40 16.47 1.15 -6.10
N ASP A 41 16.41 1.09 -7.43
CA ASP A 41 16.63 2.26 -8.29
C ASP A 41 15.27 2.87 -8.68
N ALA A 42 14.94 4.01 -8.07
CA ALA A 42 13.66 4.69 -8.31
C ALA A 42 13.49 5.15 -9.76
N SER A 43 14.59 5.39 -10.50
CA SER A 43 14.49 5.79 -11.90
C SER A 43 13.93 4.69 -12.80
N ARG A 44 13.93 3.44 -12.33
CA ARG A 44 13.40 2.30 -13.06
C ARG A 44 11.90 2.08 -12.85
N LEU A 45 11.30 2.76 -11.88
CA LEU A 45 9.85 2.73 -11.69
C LEU A 45 9.24 3.89 -12.46
N LYS A 46 8.52 3.58 -13.54
CA LYS A 46 7.98 4.59 -14.46
C LYS A 46 6.60 5.07 -14.06
N SER A 47 5.78 4.20 -13.53
CA SER A 47 4.47 4.55 -13.00
C SER A 47 4.01 3.49 -12.00
N ILE A 48 3.12 3.89 -11.10
CA ILE A 48 2.48 3.00 -10.17
C ILE A 48 1.07 3.52 -9.89
N ARG A 49 0.12 2.60 -9.80
CA ARG A 49 -1.26 2.93 -9.43
C ARG A 49 -1.86 1.79 -8.64
N ALA A 50 -2.75 2.12 -7.73
CA ALA A 50 -3.49 1.15 -6.96
C ALA A 50 -4.75 1.80 -6.39
N ARG A 51 -5.70 0.97 -5.99
CA ARG A 51 -6.91 1.40 -5.32
C ARG A 51 -6.80 1.11 -3.83
N LEU A 52 -7.02 2.13 -3.01
CA LEU A 52 -7.11 1.97 -1.56
C LEU A 52 -8.48 1.39 -1.22
N THR A 53 -8.53 0.22 -0.58
CA THR A 53 -9.79 -0.49 -0.32
C THR A 53 -10.16 -0.57 1.15
N SER A 54 -9.20 -0.47 2.05
CA SER A 54 -9.43 -0.53 3.49
C SER A 54 -8.33 0.23 4.23
N PRO A 55 -8.60 0.76 5.43
CA PRO A 55 -7.57 1.43 6.21
C PRO A 55 -6.53 0.44 6.75
N VAL A 56 -5.35 0.98 7.01
CA VAL A 56 -4.26 0.28 7.72
C VAL A 56 -4.05 1.01 9.04
N TYR A 57 -3.89 0.26 10.12
CA TYR A 57 -3.54 0.83 11.41
C TYR A 57 -2.02 0.78 11.61
N PRO A 58 -1.45 1.81 12.26
CA PRO A 58 -0.02 1.78 12.60
C PRO A 58 0.36 0.51 13.35
N GLY A 59 1.49 -0.08 12.98
CA GLY A 59 1.98 -1.32 13.57
C GLY A 59 1.51 -2.59 12.89
N GLU A 60 0.56 -2.51 11.97
CA GLU A 60 0.12 -3.68 11.22
C GLU A 60 1.12 -4.05 10.13
N THR A 61 1.16 -5.34 9.77
CA THR A 61 2.07 -5.89 8.78
C THR A 61 1.41 -5.92 7.40
N LEU A 62 2.05 -5.26 6.43
CA LEU A 62 1.61 -5.31 5.04
C LEU A 62 2.24 -6.51 4.34
N VAL A 63 1.40 -7.29 3.68
CA VAL A 63 1.83 -8.38 2.80
C VAL A 63 1.60 -7.92 1.37
N LEU A 64 2.68 -7.75 0.63
CA LEU A 64 2.66 -7.35 -0.77
C LEU A 64 2.80 -8.60 -1.64
N GLU A 65 1.82 -8.84 -2.49
CA GLU A 65 1.87 -9.91 -3.48
C GLU A 65 2.02 -9.31 -4.86
N CYS A 66 3.04 -9.73 -5.59
CA CYS A 66 3.39 -9.18 -6.90
C CYS A 66 3.58 -10.31 -7.92
N TRP A 67 3.24 -10.03 -9.18
CA TRP A 67 3.51 -10.94 -10.28
C TRP A 67 3.66 -10.16 -11.59
N ARG A 68 4.36 -10.74 -12.54
CA ARG A 68 4.51 -10.12 -13.85
C ARG A 68 3.20 -10.24 -14.64
N ALA A 69 2.71 -9.11 -15.12
CA ALA A 69 1.52 -9.03 -15.95
C ALA A 69 1.85 -8.76 -17.42
N GLY A 70 3.09 -8.41 -17.71
CA GLY A 70 3.62 -8.15 -19.05
C GLY A 70 5.12 -7.98 -18.97
N GLU A 71 5.77 -7.65 -20.08
CA GLU A 71 7.23 -7.54 -20.15
C GLU A 71 7.78 -6.52 -19.14
N ASN A 72 7.17 -5.35 -19.08
CA ASN A 72 7.57 -4.26 -18.18
C ASN A 72 6.45 -3.88 -17.20
N GLU A 73 5.51 -4.78 -16.97
CA GLU A 73 4.35 -4.52 -16.13
C GLU A 73 4.29 -5.50 -14.97
N ILE A 74 4.10 -4.96 -13.78
CA ILE A 74 3.93 -5.72 -12.55
C ILE A 74 2.52 -5.48 -12.02
N ALA A 75 1.79 -6.55 -11.76
CA ALA A 75 0.53 -6.50 -11.05
C ALA A 75 0.80 -6.74 -9.57
N PHE A 76 0.07 -6.08 -8.69
CA PHE A 76 0.24 -6.29 -7.27
C PHE A 76 -1.06 -6.03 -6.48
N ARG A 77 -1.07 -6.56 -5.29
CA ARG A 77 -2.07 -6.29 -4.27
C ARG A 77 -1.42 -6.33 -2.90
N ALA A 78 -2.03 -5.70 -1.91
CA ALA A 78 -1.52 -5.71 -0.55
C ALA A 78 -2.65 -5.98 0.44
N SER A 79 -2.34 -6.68 1.52
CA SER A 79 -3.25 -6.99 2.61
C SER A 79 -2.58 -6.76 3.95
N VAL A 80 -3.39 -6.63 4.99
CA VAL A 80 -2.92 -6.60 6.38
C VAL A 80 -2.99 -8.02 6.91
N LYS A 81 -1.83 -8.54 7.33
CA LYS A 81 -1.70 -9.92 7.80
C LYS A 81 -2.58 -10.20 9.02
N GLU A 82 -2.56 -9.31 10.00
CA GLU A 82 -3.24 -9.50 11.28
C GLU A 82 -4.76 -9.60 11.16
N ARG A 83 -5.35 -8.88 10.20
CA ARG A 83 -6.80 -8.88 9.99
C ARG A 83 -7.26 -9.66 8.76
N GLY A 84 -6.32 -10.10 7.92
CA GLY A 84 -6.64 -10.79 6.68
C GLY A 84 -7.44 -9.93 5.68
N VAL A 85 -7.23 -8.63 5.68
CA VAL A 85 -8.01 -7.66 4.89
C VAL A 85 -7.15 -7.08 3.78
N GLN A 86 -7.68 -7.06 2.56
CA GLN A 86 -7.03 -6.39 1.44
C GLN A 86 -7.13 -4.88 1.60
N VAL A 87 -6.02 -4.19 1.46
CA VAL A 87 -5.92 -2.73 1.62
C VAL A 87 -5.55 -2.00 0.34
N LEU A 88 -4.89 -2.68 -0.60
CA LEU A 88 -4.63 -2.19 -1.96
C LEU A 88 -5.10 -3.24 -2.96
N ALA A 89 -5.85 -2.79 -3.95
CA ALA A 89 -6.36 -3.62 -5.03
C ALA A 89 -6.00 -3.02 -6.40
N ASN A 90 -6.06 -3.86 -7.44
CA ASN A 90 -5.85 -3.44 -8.81
C ASN A 90 -4.53 -2.71 -9.03
N GLY A 91 -3.49 -3.12 -8.33
CA GLY A 91 -2.18 -2.51 -8.44
C GLY A 91 -1.51 -2.84 -9.76
N ARG A 92 -0.93 -1.81 -10.37
CA ARG A 92 -0.12 -1.92 -11.57
C ARG A 92 1.09 -1.01 -11.44
N ALA A 93 2.25 -1.53 -11.82
CA ALA A 93 3.48 -0.75 -11.88
C ALA A 93 4.14 -0.97 -13.22
N MET A 94 4.62 0.10 -13.84
CA MET A 94 5.43 0.02 -15.06
C MET A 94 6.88 0.20 -14.66
N VAL A 95 7.71 -0.76 -15.03
CA VAL A 95 9.15 -0.78 -14.69
C VAL A 95 9.99 -0.83 -15.95
N ALA A 96 11.24 -0.40 -15.85
CA ALA A 96 12.16 -0.39 -16.99
C ALA A 96 13.44 -1.16 -16.69
#